data_88f237ec0605eb5f0a8155ad4ef155f0
#
_entry.id   88f237ec0605eb5f0a8155ad4ef155f0
#
_cell.length_a   1.000
_cell.length_b   1.000
_cell.length_c   1.000
_cell.angle_alpha   90.00
_cell.angle_beta   90.00
_cell.angle_gamma   90.00
#
_symmetry.space_group_name_H-M   'P 1'
#
loop_
_entity.id
_entity.type
_entity.pdbx_description
1 polymer ?
#
loop_
_entity_poly.entity_id
_entity_poly.type
_entity_poly.pdbx_seq_one_letter_code
_entity_poly.pdbx_strand_id
1 'polypeptide(L)'
;MVSVRLPDGSQRQFDGPITVAQVAASIGAGLAKAALAGKVDGKVVDTSFLIERDADLAIVTDKDPEGLDVIRHSTAHLLAYAVKELFPDAQVTIGPVIENGFYYDFSYKRPFTPEDLQAIEKKMAELAKKDEPVVRKVLPRDEAVAYFKSIGEAYKAEIIGSIPQGEDVSLYAEGKFTDLCRGPHVPSTGKLKVFKLMKLAGAYWRGDSKNEMLQRVYGTAWAKKEDQDAYLHMLEEAEKRDHRKLGKALDLFHFQDEAPGLIFWHPKGWTIWQQVEQYMRRVYQENGYQEVKAPQILDRALWEKTGHWENYRENMFVTESENRNYALKPMNCPGHVQIYNSDMRSYRDLPLRYGEFGQCHRNEPSGALHGIMRVRGFTQDDGHIFCTEEQIQGEVTAFHQQAMRVYKDFGFTEISIKIALRPDSRIGSDETWDRAEETLRSALRACGVTWEELPGEGAFYGPKIEYHLKDSLGRPWQVGTMQVDFSMPGRLGAEYVADDNTRKVPVMLHRAIVGSMERFVGILIENHAGALPLWLAPVQIAILNISDAQADYAQEVAQNLKKQGFRVRLDLRNEKITYKIREHSVQKLPYIVVIGDKERDAKTVAVRARGNVDLGTMPVDA
;
A
#
# COMPACT_ATOMS: atom_id res chain seq x y z
N MET A 1 10.01 21.79 46.27
CA MET A 1 9.30 20.46 46.16
C MET A 1 8.73 20.34 44.78
N VAL A 2 8.80 19.17 44.17
CA VAL A 2 8.23 18.88 42.87
C VAL A 2 7.21 17.74 43.07
N SER A 3 5.98 17.89 42.56
CA SER A 3 4.94 16.89 42.63
C SER A 3 4.79 16.24 41.25
N VAL A 4 4.93 14.92 41.19
CA VAL A 4 4.78 14.12 39.96
C VAL A 4 3.51 13.28 40.05
N ARG A 5 2.57 13.49 39.11
CA ARG A 5 1.34 12.72 38.98
C ARG A 5 1.54 11.56 38.00
N LEU A 6 1.23 10.35 38.46
CA LEU A 6 1.33 9.12 37.68
C LEU A 6 0.01 8.77 36.97
N PRO A 7 0.02 7.87 35.96
CA PRO A 7 -1.18 7.51 35.19
C PRO A 7 -2.31 6.88 36.02
N ASP A 8 -2.01 6.28 37.17
CA ASP A 8 -2.98 5.73 38.12
C ASP A 8 -3.63 6.80 39.02
N GLY A 9 -3.28 8.07 38.83
CA GLY A 9 -3.74 9.21 39.63
C GLY A 9 -2.96 9.44 40.91
N SER A 10 -2.03 8.56 41.28
CA SER A 10 -1.18 8.76 42.45
C SER A 10 -0.19 9.91 42.26
N GLN A 11 0.15 10.60 43.37
CA GLN A 11 1.12 11.70 43.35
C GLN A 11 2.32 11.34 44.22
N ARG A 12 3.52 11.68 43.74
CA ARG A 12 4.76 11.58 44.47
C ARG A 12 5.40 12.92 44.62
N GLN A 13 5.82 13.24 45.83
CA GLN A 13 6.48 14.51 46.14
C GLN A 13 7.99 14.29 46.38
N PHE A 14 8.79 15.19 45.85
CA PHE A 14 10.25 15.18 45.94
C PHE A 14 10.75 16.55 46.40
N ASP A 15 11.83 16.59 47.17
CA ASP A 15 12.35 17.81 47.78
C ASP A 15 12.96 18.82 46.79
N GLY A 16 13.15 18.41 45.53
CA GLY A 16 13.70 19.26 44.46
C GLY A 16 13.54 18.66 43.09
N PRO A 17 14.18 19.21 42.05
CA PRO A 17 14.21 18.66 40.73
C PRO A 17 14.61 17.18 40.73
N ILE A 18 13.94 16.36 39.90
CA ILE A 18 14.13 14.90 39.88
C ILE A 18 14.14 14.40 38.46
N THR A 19 14.95 13.38 38.15
CA THR A 19 14.96 12.76 36.84
C THR A 19 13.86 11.71 36.69
N VAL A 20 13.44 11.48 35.44
CA VAL A 20 12.51 10.38 35.10
C VAL A 20 13.01 9.04 35.65
N ALA A 21 14.31 8.75 35.51
CA ALA A 21 14.93 7.53 36.04
C ALA A 21 14.80 7.41 37.56
N GLN A 22 14.99 8.51 38.30
CA GLN A 22 14.85 8.53 39.77
C GLN A 22 13.39 8.32 40.19
N VAL A 23 12.42 8.90 39.46
CA VAL A 23 11.00 8.65 39.71
C VAL A 23 10.68 7.16 39.46
N ALA A 24 11.15 6.58 38.33
CA ALA A 24 10.97 5.17 38.07
C ALA A 24 11.55 4.27 39.17
N ALA A 25 12.74 4.61 39.68
CA ALA A 25 13.38 3.89 40.79
C ALA A 25 12.60 4.03 42.10
N SER A 26 11.98 5.19 42.36
CA SER A 26 11.14 5.39 43.55
C SER A 26 9.86 4.58 43.51
N ILE A 27 9.36 4.20 42.33
CA ILE A 27 8.18 3.36 42.13
C ILE A 27 8.56 1.90 42.36
N GLY A 28 9.67 1.44 41.79
CA GLY A 28 10.16 0.08 41.98
C GLY A 28 11.35 -0.27 41.09
N ALA A 29 12.22 -1.15 41.56
CA ALA A 29 13.43 -1.59 40.88
C ALA A 29 13.14 -2.26 39.50
N GLY A 30 12.01 -2.97 39.38
CA GLY A 30 11.57 -3.59 38.12
C GLY A 30 11.25 -2.54 37.06
N LEU A 31 10.52 -1.49 37.44
CA LEU A 31 10.16 -0.41 36.53
C LEU A 31 11.39 0.44 36.14
N ALA A 32 12.28 0.71 37.11
CA ALA A 32 13.55 1.40 36.83
C ALA A 32 14.39 0.65 35.78
N LYS A 33 14.45 -0.68 35.90
CA LYS A 33 15.15 -1.53 34.92
C LYS A 33 14.45 -1.57 33.55
N ALA A 34 13.12 -1.51 33.51
CA ALA A 34 12.33 -1.55 32.28
C ALA A 34 12.24 -0.19 31.57
N ALA A 35 12.47 0.91 32.27
CA ALA A 35 12.34 2.25 31.72
C ALA A 35 13.27 2.47 30.51
N LEU A 36 12.69 2.96 29.42
CA LEU A 36 13.36 3.36 28.20
C LEU A 36 13.33 4.88 28.01
N ALA A 37 12.22 5.51 28.44
CA ALA A 37 11.98 6.96 28.34
C ALA A 37 10.91 7.36 29.38
N GLY A 38 10.56 8.63 29.45
CA GLY A 38 9.41 9.14 30.19
C GLY A 38 8.52 9.99 29.28
N LYS A 39 7.21 10.02 29.57
CA LYS A 39 6.25 10.92 28.93
C LYS A 39 5.84 11.98 29.94
N VAL A 40 6.48 13.16 29.83
CA VAL A 40 6.28 14.31 30.73
C VAL A 40 5.33 15.29 30.04
N ASP A 41 4.19 15.57 30.67
CA ASP A 41 3.14 16.46 30.10
C ASP A 41 2.80 16.14 28.63
N GLY A 42 2.73 14.85 28.31
CA GLY A 42 2.44 14.33 26.97
C GLY A 42 3.64 14.24 26.02
N LYS A 43 4.81 14.80 26.36
CA LYS A 43 6.03 14.76 25.54
C LYS A 43 6.95 13.63 25.97
N VAL A 44 7.41 12.80 25.01
CA VAL A 44 8.38 11.74 25.29
C VAL A 44 9.79 12.34 25.42
N VAL A 45 10.49 11.99 26.51
CA VAL A 45 11.80 12.53 26.89
C VAL A 45 12.71 11.40 27.42
N ASP A 46 14.02 11.66 27.47
CA ASP A 46 15.00 10.71 28.01
C ASP A 46 14.75 10.38 29.48
N THR A 47 15.21 9.23 29.94
CA THR A 47 15.18 8.89 31.38
C THR A 47 16.01 9.83 32.24
N SER A 48 16.98 10.53 31.66
CA SER A 48 17.82 11.56 32.30
C SER A 48 17.16 12.94 32.35
N PHE A 49 15.98 13.13 31.72
CA PHE A 49 15.29 14.43 31.73
C PHE A 49 14.96 14.86 33.15
N LEU A 50 15.30 16.12 33.48
CA LEU A 50 15.09 16.71 34.78
C LEU A 50 13.70 17.37 34.85
N ILE A 51 12.86 16.90 35.76
CA ILE A 51 11.55 17.49 36.07
C ILE A 51 11.76 18.52 37.17
N GLU A 52 11.59 19.78 36.81
CA GLU A 52 11.88 20.92 37.70
C GLU A 52 10.63 21.52 38.34
N ARG A 53 9.46 21.17 37.85
CA ARG A 53 8.14 21.64 38.27
C ARG A 53 7.15 20.52 38.34
N ASP A 54 5.98 20.77 38.93
CA ASP A 54 4.88 19.80 38.94
C ASP A 54 4.52 19.40 37.50
N ALA A 55 4.40 18.07 37.27
CA ALA A 55 4.18 17.51 35.96
C ALA A 55 3.45 16.16 36.02
N ASP A 56 2.81 15.81 34.91
CA ASP A 56 2.31 14.46 34.67
C ASP A 56 3.43 13.60 34.07
N LEU A 57 3.63 12.39 34.61
CA LEU A 57 4.67 11.48 34.12
C LEU A 57 4.13 10.07 33.95
N ALA A 58 4.29 9.51 32.75
CA ALA A 58 4.22 8.08 32.48
C ALA A 58 5.63 7.54 32.16
N ILE A 59 6.01 6.44 32.79
CA ILE A 59 7.27 5.75 32.45
C ILE A 59 7.03 4.90 31.20
N VAL A 60 7.81 5.16 30.16
CA VAL A 60 7.75 4.46 28.88
C VAL A 60 8.66 3.24 28.92
N THR A 61 8.11 2.08 28.60
CA THR A 61 8.79 0.77 28.61
C THR A 61 8.71 0.11 27.23
N ASP A 62 9.27 -1.08 27.10
CA ASP A 62 9.20 -1.90 25.88
C ASP A 62 7.78 -2.42 25.53
N LYS A 63 6.81 -2.22 26.42
CA LYS A 63 5.40 -2.59 26.22
C LYS A 63 4.60 -1.46 25.57
N ASP A 64 5.14 -0.26 25.56
CA ASP A 64 4.50 0.94 25.04
C ASP A 64 4.90 1.18 23.57
N PRO A 65 4.00 1.63 22.70
CA PRO A 65 4.35 1.94 21.31
C PRO A 65 5.51 2.93 21.19
N GLU A 66 5.51 3.99 22.00
CA GLU A 66 6.58 4.98 22.04
C GLU A 66 7.92 4.36 22.47
N GLY A 67 7.90 3.31 23.32
CA GLY A 67 9.10 2.58 23.73
C GLY A 67 9.76 1.84 22.57
N LEU A 68 8.96 1.28 21.67
CA LEU A 68 9.46 0.63 20.45
C LEU A 68 10.09 1.65 19.49
N ASP A 69 9.51 2.83 19.37
CA ASP A 69 10.08 3.92 18.55
C ASP A 69 11.42 4.41 19.12
N VAL A 70 11.53 4.52 20.46
CA VAL A 70 12.80 4.85 21.13
C VAL A 70 13.87 3.78 20.88
N ILE A 71 13.49 2.49 20.91
CA ILE A 71 14.38 1.36 20.56
C ILE A 71 14.87 1.49 19.12
N ARG A 72 13.95 1.70 18.16
CA ARG A 72 14.27 1.85 16.73
C ARG A 72 15.18 3.03 16.47
N HIS A 73 14.87 4.18 17.05
CA HIS A 73 15.66 5.41 16.94
C HIS A 73 17.09 5.21 17.48
N SER A 74 17.20 4.63 18.67
CA SER A 74 18.51 4.35 19.27
C SER A 74 19.30 3.28 18.50
N THR A 75 18.61 2.31 17.90
CA THR A 75 19.27 1.32 17.05
C THR A 75 19.80 1.93 15.74
N ALA A 76 19.16 2.97 15.20
CA ALA A 76 19.72 3.73 14.08
C ALA A 76 21.05 4.41 14.44
N HIS A 77 21.16 4.94 15.66
CA HIS A 77 22.43 5.51 16.17
C HIS A 77 23.49 4.41 16.41
N LEU A 78 23.09 3.26 16.95
CA LEU A 78 23.98 2.10 17.10
C LEU A 78 24.53 1.61 15.74
N LEU A 79 23.70 1.65 14.67
CA LEU A 79 24.15 1.39 13.30
C LEU A 79 25.21 2.41 12.86
N ALA A 80 24.97 3.71 13.07
CA ALA A 80 25.92 4.76 12.71
C ALA A 80 27.24 4.59 13.48
N TYR A 81 27.17 4.28 14.78
CA TYR A 81 28.34 3.97 15.61
C TYR A 81 29.14 2.78 15.05
N ALA A 82 28.46 1.68 14.71
CA ALA A 82 29.12 0.50 14.14
C ALA A 82 29.78 0.80 12.78
N VAL A 83 29.14 1.59 11.94
CA VAL A 83 29.71 2.02 10.65
C VAL A 83 30.94 2.87 10.88
N LYS A 84 30.93 3.82 11.80
CA LYS A 84 32.11 4.66 12.12
C LYS A 84 33.27 3.85 12.69
N GLU A 85 33.01 2.81 13.48
CA GLU A 85 34.05 1.90 14.01
C GLU A 85 34.71 1.05 12.90
N LEU A 86 33.96 0.62 11.89
CA LEU A 86 34.46 -0.22 10.79
C LEU A 86 34.96 0.60 9.60
N PHE A 87 34.33 1.73 9.33
CA PHE A 87 34.59 2.60 8.19
C PHE A 87 34.74 4.05 8.66
N PRO A 88 35.88 4.43 9.31
CA PRO A 88 36.06 5.75 9.91
C PRO A 88 35.87 6.93 8.94
N ASP A 89 36.16 6.72 7.64
CA ASP A 89 36.02 7.74 6.59
C ASP A 89 34.55 7.91 6.13
N ALA A 90 33.64 7.01 6.48
CA ALA A 90 32.23 7.16 6.13
C ALA A 90 31.61 8.33 6.90
N GLN A 91 30.88 9.22 6.22
CA GLN A 91 30.19 10.33 6.84
C GLN A 91 28.75 9.95 7.16
N VAL A 92 28.28 10.32 8.34
CA VAL A 92 26.93 10.09 8.81
C VAL A 92 26.02 11.26 8.48
N THR A 93 24.79 10.98 8.06
CA THR A 93 23.83 12.04 7.70
C THR A 93 22.59 12.02 8.58
N ILE A 94 21.56 11.29 8.24
CA ILE A 94 20.30 11.18 9.00
C ILE A 94 19.86 9.73 9.18
N GLY A 95 19.21 9.45 10.31
CA GLY A 95 18.73 8.12 10.67
C GLY A 95 17.33 8.12 11.32
N PRO A 96 16.24 8.38 10.56
CA PRO A 96 14.90 8.41 11.13
C PRO A 96 14.33 7.01 11.37
N VAL A 97 13.36 6.96 12.28
CA VAL A 97 12.46 5.80 12.45
C VAL A 97 11.46 5.77 11.29
N ILE A 98 11.16 4.56 10.85
CA ILE A 98 10.10 4.27 9.88
C ILE A 98 9.19 3.18 10.45
N GLU A 99 8.07 2.94 9.79
CA GLU A 99 7.18 1.83 10.15
C GLU A 99 7.98 0.51 10.18
N ASN A 100 7.91 -0.20 11.30
CA ASN A 100 8.59 -1.48 11.56
C ASN A 100 10.13 -1.46 11.47
N GLY A 101 10.76 -0.29 11.56
CA GLY A 101 12.22 -0.23 11.51
C GLY A 101 12.81 1.17 11.54
N PHE A 102 13.96 1.28 10.92
CA PHE A 102 14.74 2.51 10.77
C PHE A 102 15.60 2.44 9.52
N TYR A 103 16.17 3.56 9.13
CA TYR A 103 17.31 3.58 8.22
C TYR A 103 18.35 4.58 8.68
N TYR A 104 19.54 4.50 8.09
CA TYR A 104 20.56 5.53 8.23
C TYR A 104 21.26 5.74 6.88
N ASP A 105 21.51 7.02 6.53
CA ASP A 105 22.16 7.40 5.28
C ASP A 105 23.63 7.73 5.50
N PHE A 106 24.48 7.22 4.63
CA PHE A 106 25.94 7.38 4.69
C PHE A 106 26.49 7.88 3.35
N SER A 107 27.45 8.81 3.39
CA SER A 107 28.34 9.09 2.27
C SER A 107 29.63 8.32 2.47
N TYR A 108 30.03 7.51 1.49
CA TYR A 108 31.25 6.74 1.54
C TYR A 108 31.82 6.49 0.15
N LYS A 109 33.15 6.43 0.03
CA LYS A 109 33.92 6.34 -1.22
C LYS A 109 33.62 5.13 -2.11
N ARG A 110 33.03 4.07 -1.58
CA ARG A 110 32.59 2.89 -2.32
C ARG A 110 31.21 2.42 -1.84
N PRO A 111 30.45 1.70 -2.66
CA PRO A 111 29.22 1.06 -2.20
C PRO A 111 29.50 0.04 -1.07
N PHE A 112 28.59 -0.01 -0.09
CA PHE A 112 28.55 -1.11 0.85
C PHE A 112 28.08 -2.39 0.16
N THR A 113 28.60 -3.52 0.61
CA THR A 113 28.25 -4.84 0.10
C THR A 113 27.39 -5.62 1.12
N PRO A 114 26.76 -6.74 0.72
CA PRO A 114 26.08 -7.62 1.68
C PRO A 114 27.01 -8.13 2.80
N GLU A 115 28.29 -8.33 2.52
CA GLU A 115 29.30 -8.73 3.50
C GLU A 115 29.59 -7.62 4.50
N ASP A 116 29.65 -6.35 4.02
CA ASP A 116 29.75 -5.19 4.91
C ASP A 116 28.55 -5.11 5.85
N LEU A 117 27.35 -5.39 5.35
CA LEU A 117 26.12 -5.38 6.16
C LEU A 117 26.19 -6.39 7.31
N GLN A 118 26.69 -7.60 7.01
CA GLN A 118 26.91 -8.63 8.04
C GLN A 118 27.97 -8.22 9.08
N ALA A 119 29.07 -7.61 8.62
CA ALA A 119 30.11 -7.11 9.51
C ALA A 119 29.59 -5.98 10.41
N ILE A 120 28.80 -5.06 9.85
CA ILE A 120 28.18 -3.96 10.61
C ILE A 120 27.20 -4.54 11.65
N GLU A 121 26.32 -5.47 11.28
CA GLU A 121 25.34 -6.07 12.21
C GLU A 121 26.07 -6.79 13.38
N LYS A 122 27.15 -7.50 13.08
CA LYS A 122 27.99 -8.12 14.11
C LYS A 122 28.61 -7.08 15.04
N LYS A 123 29.14 -5.98 14.48
CA LYS A 123 29.71 -4.87 15.26
C LYS A 123 28.65 -4.20 16.14
N MET A 124 27.44 -3.98 15.63
CA MET A 124 26.31 -3.47 16.43
C MET A 124 26.05 -4.37 17.65
N ALA A 125 26.02 -5.70 17.45
CA ALA A 125 25.84 -6.64 18.54
C ALA A 125 26.97 -6.61 19.58
N GLU A 126 28.22 -6.38 19.16
CA GLU A 126 29.37 -6.18 20.05
C GLU A 126 29.23 -4.89 20.87
N LEU A 127 28.82 -3.79 20.24
CA LEU A 127 28.64 -2.49 20.90
C LEU A 127 27.45 -2.53 21.87
N ALA A 128 26.34 -3.15 21.49
CA ALA A 128 25.19 -3.33 22.40
C ALA A 128 25.56 -4.09 23.68
N LYS A 129 26.41 -5.12 23.56
CA LYS A 129 26.88 -5.90 24.72
C LYS A 129 27.76 -5.12 25.70
N LYS A 130 28.38 -4.04 25.26
CA LYS A 130 29.20 -3.19 26.15
C LYS A 130 28.35 -2.41 27.14
N ASP A 131 27.05 -2.26 26.88
CA ASP A 131 26.08 -1.52 27.74
C ASP A 131 26.55 -0.11 28.07
N GLU A 132 27.07 0.61 27.07
CA GLU A 132 27.57 1.96 27.24
C GLU A 132 26.41 2.94 27.48
N PRO A 133 26.52 3.90 28.42
CA PRO A 133 25.47 4.88 28.67
C PRO A 133 25.28 5.80 27.46
N VAL A 134 24.02 6.13 27.18
CA VAL A 134 23.65 7.14 26.17
C VAL A 134 23.48 8.49 26.88
N VAL A 135 24.36 9.45 26.57
CA VAL A 135 24.45 10.74 27.26
C VAL A 135 24.04 11.87 26.35
N ARG A 136 22.98 12.58 26.74
CA ARG A 136 22.53 13.80 26.07
C ARG A 136 23.41 14.99 26.49
N LYS A 137 23.86 15.76 25.49
CA LYS A 137 24.56 17.04 25.67
C LYS A 137 23.84 18.12 24.89
N VAL A 138 23.82 19.33 25.40
CA VAL A 138 23.28 20.50 24.70
C VAL A 138 24.41 21.46 24.46
N LEU A 139 24.58 21.89 23.23
CA LEU A 139 25.61 22.89 22.85
C LEU A 139 24.96 24.05 22.09
N PRO A 140 25.51 25.28 22.22
CA PRO A 140 25.19 26.35 21.30
C PRO A 140 25.43 25.91 19.85
N ARG A 141 24.56 26.34 18.93
CA ARG A 141 24.61 25.96 17.51
C ARG A 141 26.02 26.07 16.92
N ASP A 142 26.69 27.20 17.11
CA ASP A 142 27.99 27.45 16.47
C ASP A 142 29.11 26.56 17.06
N GLU A 143 29.05 26.23 18.34
CA GLU A 143 29.94 25.25 18.98
C GLU A 143 29.73 23.85 18.42
N ALA A 144 28.47 23.46 18.21
CA ALA A 144 28.12 22.17 17.60
C ALA A 144 28.61 22.07 16.14
N VAL A 145 28.49 23.15 15.35
CA VAL A 145 29.07 23.22 13.99
C VAL A 145 30.60 23.04 14.04
N ALA A 146 31.28 23.75 14.96
CA ALA A 146 32.72 23.63 15.11
C ALA A 146 33.15 22.21 15.52
N TYR A 147 32.39 21.59 16.44
CA TYR A 147 32.65 20.24 16.88
C TYR A 147 32.54 19.22 15.71
N PHE A 148 31.44 19.23 14.95
CA PHE A 148 31.27 18.27 13.84
C PHE A 148 32.28 18.50 12.71
N LYS A 149 32.66 19.76 12.44
CA LYS A 149 33.75 20.04 11.50
C LYS A 149 35.10 19.48 12.00
N SER A 150 35.37 19.56 13.30
CA SER A 150 36.64 19.08 13.87
C SER A 150 36.82 17.55 13.78
N ILE A 151 35.72 16.81 13.78
CA ILE A 151 35.70 15.33 13.61
C ILE A 151 35.43 14.87 12.17
N GLY A 152 35.37 15.80 11.20
CA GLY A 152 35.24 15.51 9.79
C GLY A 152 33.80 15.19 9.31
N GLU A 153 32.76 15.44 10.14
CA GLU A 153 31.36 15.18 9.80
C GLU A 153 30.71 16.41 9.12
N ALA A 154 31.03 16.58 7.83
CA ALA A 154 30.61 17.74 7.06
C ALA A 154 29.08 17.86 6.92
N TYR A 155 28.37 16.75 6.70
CA TYR A 155 26.92 16.73 6.57
C TYR A 155 26.21 17.14 7.87
N LYS A 156 26.72 16.71 9.03
CA LYS A 156 26.18 17.14 10.33
C LYS A 156 26.39 18.64 10.55
N ALA A 157 27.56 19.15 10.20
CA ALA A 157 27.85 20.59 10.28
C ALA A 157 26.93 21.40 9.34
N GLU A 158 26.61 20.89 8.13
CA GLU A 158 25.68 21.50 7.18
C GLU A 158 24.24 21.51 7.74
N ILE A 159 23.76 20.36 8.29
CA ILE A 159 22.44 20.27 8.91
C ILE A 159 22.29 21.30 10.02
N ILE A 160 23.25 21.37 10.93
CA ILE A 160 23.23 22.33 12.04
C ILE A 160 23.29 23.76 11.51
N GLY A 161 24.06 24.00 10.44
CA GLY A 161 24.17 25.31 9.77
C GLY A 161 22.83 25.84 9.24
N SER A 162 21.86 24.97 8.96
CA SER A 162 20.50 25.36 8.54
C SER A 162 19.54 25.69 9.70
N ILE A 163 19.93 25.42 10.96
CA ILE A 163 19.16 25.78 12.15
C ILE A 163 19.34 27.30 12.42
N PRO A 164 18.29 28.02 12.84
CA PRO A 164 18.40 29.45 13.14
C PRO A 164 19.51 29.78 14.15
N GLN A 165 20.13 30.97 14.02
CA GLN A 165 21.13 31.45 14.98
C GLN A 165 20.51 31.68 16.36
N GLY A 166 21.27 31.33 17.40
CA GLY A 166 20.84 31.51 18.80
C GLY A 166 20.06 30.33 19.37
N GLU A 167 19.81 29.26 18.55
CA GLU A 167 19.25 28.02 19.06
C GLU A 167 20.33 27.07 19.58
N ASP A 168 20.01 26.36 20.66
CA ASP A 168 20.80 25.26 21.18
C ASP A 168 20.44 23.97 20.47
N VAL A 169 21.41 23.09 20.23
CA VAL A 169 21.23 21.79 19.61
C VAL A 169 21.63 20.68 20.58
N SER A 170 20.86 19.57 20.53
CA SER A 170 21.18 18.40 21.34
C SER A 170 22.01 17.37 20.55
N LEU A 171 23.00 16.84 21.26
CA LEU A 171 23.86 15.75 20.80
C LEU A 171 23.70 14.56 21.74
N TYR A 172 23.89 13.37 21.22
CA TYR A 172 23.88 12.14 22.00
C TYR A 172 25.20 11.40 21.81
N ALA A 173 25.85 11.08 22.91
CA ALA A 173 27.11 10.37 22.96
C ALA A 173 26.89 8.94 23.44
N GLU A 174 27.43 7.98 22.68
CA GLU A 174 27.43 6.55 22.95
C GLU A 174 28.88 6.05 22.83
N GLY A 175 29.55 5.79 23.95
CA GLY A 175 30.97 5.45 23.94
C GLY A 175 31.81 6.49 23.23
N LYS A 176 32.44 6.13 22.09
CA LYS A 176 33.27 7.03 21.28
C LYS A 176 32.50 7.77 20.18
N PHE A 177 31.25 7.42 19.94
CA PHE A 177 30.42 8.01 18.90
C PHE A 177 29.55 9.13 19.46
N THR A 178 29.42 10.23 18.73
CA THR A 178 28.51 11.33 19.07
C THR A 178 27.73 11.72 17.83
N ASP A 179 26.42 11.81 17.97
CA ASP A 179 25.52 12.20 16.89
C ASP A 179 24.68 13.42 17.23
N LEU A 180 24.27 14.16 16.19
CA LEU A 180 23.27 15.22 16.26
C LEU A 180 21.88 14.59 16.30
N CYS A 181 21.12 14.84 17.37
CA CYS A 181 19.77 14.28 17.47
C CYS A 181 18.90 15.06 18.46
N ARG A 182 17.59 15.03 18.22
CA ARG A 182 16.58 15.60 19.14
C ARG A 182 16.20 14.65 20.28
N GLY A 183 16.49 13.36 20.12
CA GLY A 183 16.08 12.32 21.05
C GLY A 183 14.56 12.02 21.01
N PRO A 184 14.01 11.29 21.99
CA PRO A 184 14.76 10.63 23.07
C PRO A 184 15.46 9.35 22.64
N HIS A 185 16.39 8.88 23.49
CA HIS A 185 17.12 7.63 23.31
C HIS A 185 17.01 6.73 24.55
N VAL A 186 17.29 5.44 24.35
CA VAL A 186 17.42 4.49 25.47
C VAL A 186 18.54 4.92 26.43
N PRO A 187 18.47 4.54 27.74
CA PRO A 187 19.48 4.95 28.72
C PRO A 187 20.87 4.33 28.48
N SER A 188 20.95 3.18 27.82
CA SER A 188 22.22 2.53 27.48
C SER A 188 22.08 1.63 26.25
N THR A 189 23.20 1.37 25.57
CA THR A 189 23.24 0.49 24.37
C THR A 189 22.81 -0.96 24.69
N GLY A 190 22.96 -1.39 25.94
CA GLY A 190 22.51 -2.72 26.39
C GLY A 190 21.00 -2.97 26.34
N LYS A 191 20.19 -1.92 26.11
CA LYS A 191 18.75 -2.06 25.81
C LYS A 191 18.47 -2.52 24.39
N LEU A 192 19.43 -2.37 23.49
CA LEU A 192 19.30 -2.65 22.05
C LEU A 192 19.75 -4.09 21.74
N LYS A 193 18.88 -5.06 21.95
CA LYS A 193 19.23 -6.50 21.88
C LYS A 193 18.71 -7.21 20.63
N VAL A 194 17.63 -6.69 20.04
CA VAL A 194 16.88 -7.39 19.01
C VAL A 194 16.77 -6.48 17.79
N PHE A 195 17.65 -6.69 16.82
CA PHE A 195 17.67 -5.95 15.56
C PHE A 195 18.19 -6.81 14.42
N LYS A 196 17.94 -6.36 13.19
CA LYS A 196 18.47 -6.95 11.96
C LYS A 196 18.65 -5.88 10.90
N LEU A 197 19.79 -5.91 10.22
CA LEU A 197 19.98 -5.12 9.01
C LEU A 197 19.34 -5.82 7.82
N MET A 198 18.59 -5.07 7.01
CA MET A 198 17.69 -5.65 6.01
C MET A 198 18.23 -5.54 4.59
N LYS A 199 18.51 -4.31 4.14
CA LYS A 199 18.92 -4.04 2.75
C LYS A 199 19.68 -2.73 2.61
N LEU A 200 20.35 -2.60 1.46
CA LEU A 200 20.99 -1.37 0.98
C LEU A 200 20.12 -0.74 -0.11
N ALA A 201 20.11 0.59 -0.17
CA ALA A 201 19.51 1.35 -1.25
C ALA A 201 20.30 2.66 -1.48
N GLY A 202 20.13 3.26 -2.65
CA GLY A 202 20.58 4.64 -2.91
C GLY A 202 19.52 5.64 -2.46
N ALA A 203 19.95 6.80 -1.98
CA ALA A 203 19.08 7.94 -1.68
C ALA A 203 19.82 9.25 -1.96
N TYR A 204 19.20 10.16 -2.71
CA TYR A 204 19.82 11.47 -2.94
C TYR A 204 19.75 12.34 -1.70
N TRP A 205 20.86 13.03 -1.41
CA TRP A 205 20.92 13.98 -0.30
C TRP A 205 19.79 15.01 -0.40
N ARG A 206 19.01 15.17 0.67
CA ARG A 206 17.82 16.03 0.75
C ARG A 206 16.74 15.72 -0.30
N GLY A 207 16.76 14.53 -0.89
CA GLY A 207 15.76 14.11 -1.88
C GLY A 207 15.91 14.76 -3.27
N ASP A 208 16.95 15.54 -3.50
CA ASP A 208 17.21 16.20 -4.80
C ASP A 208 18.17 15.34 -5.63
N SER A 209 17.73 14.89 -6.81
CA SER A 209 18.52 14.08 -7.73
C SER A 209 19.79 14.76 -8.28
N LYS A 210 19.94 16.06 -8.06
CA LYS A 210 21.16 16.82 -8.40
C LYS A 210 22.25 16.71 -7.34
N ASN A 211 21.89 16.28 -6.13
CA ASN A 211 22.82 16.11 -5.03
C ASN A 211 23.46 14.71 -5.05
N GLU A 212 24.48 14.53 -4.20
CA GLU A 212 25.17 13.25 -4.04
C GLU A 212 24.20 12.12 -3.68
N MET A 213 24.42 10.97 -4.29
CA MET A 213 23.70 9.73 -3.95
C MET A 213 24.36 9.09 -2.74
N LEU A 214 23.67 9.10 -1.62
CA LEU A 214 24.05 8.46 -0.37
C LEU A 214 23.68 6.98 -0.39
N GLN A 215 24.28 6.22 0.53
CA GLN A 215 24.00 4.83 0.76
C GLN A 215 23.07 4.70 1.97
N ARG A 216 21.87 4.20 1.74
CA ARG A 216 20.86 3.99 2.77
C ARG A 216 20.90 2.55 3.26
N VAL A 217 21.15 2.37 4.55
CA VAL A 217 21.10 1.08 5.22
C VAL A 217 19.78 0.98 5.99
N TYR A 218 18.92 0.02 5.60
CA TYR A 218 17.67 -0.26 6.31
C TYR A 218 17.88 -1.32 7.38
N GLY A 219 17.24 -1.12 8.53
CA GLY A 219 17.19 -2.09 9.61
C GLY A 219 15.82 -2.17 10.27
N THR A 220 15.62 -3.21 11.07
CA THR A 220 14.46 -3.38 11.94
C THR A 220 14.93 -3.63 13.35
N ALA A 221 14.17 -3.15 14.35
CA ALA A 221 14.45 -3.38 15.77
C ALA A 221 13.15 -3.59 16.55
N TRP A 222 13.23 -4.48 17.53
CA TRP A 222 12.09 -4.97 18.30
C TRP A 222 12.44 -5.11 19.77
N ALA A 223 11.41 -5.07 20.61
CA ALA A 223 11.56 -5.32 22.04
C ALA A 223 11.87 -6.80 22.34
N LYS A 224 11.28 -7.71 21.56
CA LYS A 224 11.40 -9.16 21.74
C LYS A 224 11.82 -9.85 20.44
N LYS A 225 12.52 -10.97 20.61
CA LYS A 225 12.99 -11.78 19.46
C LYS A 225 11.82 -12.41 18.71
N GLU A 226 10.78 -12.83 19.42
CA GLU A 226 9.58 -13.43 18.85
C GLU A 226 8.86 -12.48 17.88
N ASP A 227 8.78 -11.18 18.23
CA ASP A 227 8.16 -10.16 17.38
C ASP A 227 8.99 -9.91 16.10
N GLN A 228 10.33 -9.91 16.24
CA GLN A 228 11.24 -9.82 15.09
C GLN A 228 11.09 -11.04 14.17
N ASP A 229 11.06 -12.24 14.73
CA ASP A 229 10.96 -13.48 13.95
C ASP A 229 9.60 -13.56 13.24
N ALA A 230 8.51 -13.14 13.90
CA ALA A 230 7.20 -13.02 13.28
C ALA A 230 7.21 -12.02 12.11
N TYR A 231 7.84 -10.87 12.29
CA TYR A 231 7.98 -9.87 11.23
C TYR A 231 8.81 -10.38 10.05
N LEU A 232 9.94 -11.02 10.31
CA LEU A 232 10.79 -11.59 9.24
C LEU A 232 10.07 -12.70 8.48
N HIS A 233 9.33 -13.57 9.20
CA HIS A 233 8.51 -14.60 8.58
C HIS A 233 7.40 -13.99 7.71
N MET A 234 6.73 -12.94 8.19
CA MET A 234 5.74 -12.19 7.40
C MET A 234 6.36 -11.66 6.09
N LEU A 235 7.57 -11.09 6.16
CA LEU A 235 8.27 -10.59 4.96
C LEU A 235 8.62 -11.72 3.97
N GLU A 236 9.09 -12.87 4.47
CA GLU A 236 9.37 -14.04 3.62
C GLU A 236 8.11 -14.57 2.93
N GLU A 237 7.00 -14.67 3.66
CA GLU A 237 5.71 -15.09 3.10
C GLU A 237 5.19 -14.07 2.08
N ALA A 238 5.33 -12.78 2.38
CA ALA A 238 4.94 -11.72 1.45
C ALA A 238 5.80 -11.77 0.15
N GLU A 239 7.10 -12.05 0.27
CA GLU A 239 7.98 -12.19 -0.89
C GLU A 239 7.60 -13.39 -1.77
N LYS A 240 7.17 -14.51 -1.19
CA LYS A 240 6.65 -15.67 -1.91
C LYS A 240 5.33 -15.38 -2.63
N ARG A 241 4.56 -14.39 -2.13
CA ARG A 241 3.27 -13.97 -2.68
C ARG A 241 3.35 -12.82 -3.66
N ASP A 242 4.51 -12.15 -3.76
CA ASP A 242 4.70 -10.97 -4.63
C ASP A 242 4.19 -11.26 -6.05
N HIS A 243 3.22 -10.46 -6.52
CA HIS A 243 2.58 -10.62 -7.83
C HIS A 243 3.57 -10.56 -8.99
N ARG A 244 4.71 -9.86 -8.85
CA ARG A 244 5.75 -9.76 -9.89
C ARG A 244 6.49 -11.09 -10.05
N LYS A 245 6.79 -11.77 -8.92
CA LYS A 245 7.41 -13.11 -8.92
C LYS A 245 6.44 -14.17 -9.40
N LEU A 246 5.22 -14.16 -8.85
CA LEU A 246 4.16 -15.08 -9.24
C LEU A 246 3.73 -14.87 -10.69
N GLY A 247 3.64 -13.62 -11.14
CA GLY A 247 3.33 -13.29 -12.53
C GLY A 247 4.30 -13.92 -13.52
N LYS A 248 5.61 -13.84 -13.23
CA LYS A 248 6.65 -14.49 -14.02
C LYS A 248 6.59 -16.02 -13.90
N ALA A 249 6.50 -16.57 -12.69
CA ALA A 249 6.50 -18.02 -12.45
C ALA A 249 5.29 -18.73 -13.05
N LEU A 250 4.14 -18.08 -13.06
CA LEU A 250 2.87 -18.60 -13.60
C LEU A 250 2.63 -18.19 -15.06
N ASP A 251 3.55 -17.41 -15.66
CA ASP A 251 3.46 -16.94 -17.04
C ASP A 251 2.19 -16.10 -17.29
N LEU A 252 2.00 -15.03 -16.46
CA LEU A 252 0.79 -14.20 -16.52
C LEU A 252 0.99 -12.89 -17.30
N PHE A 253 2.13 -12.25 -17.15
CA PHE A 253 2.46 -10.96 -17.78
C PHE A 253 3.96 -10.66 -17.70
N HIS A 254 4.40 -9.65 -18.48
CA HIS A 254 5.73 -9.06 -18.35
C HIS A 254 5.72 -7.55 -18.60
N PHE A 255 6.84 -6.91 -18.29
CA PHE A 255 7.15 -5.51 -18.61
C PHE A 255 8.41 -5.46 -19.47
N GLN A 256 8.51 -4.42 -20.32
CA GLN A 256 9.70 -4.18 -21.11
C GLN A 256 9.94 -2.67 -21.34
N ASP A 257 11.15 -2.32 -21.74
CA ASP A 257 11.61 -0.92 -21.79
C ASP A 257 10.88 -0.08 -22.85
N GLU A 258 10.36 -0.69 -23.90
CA GLU A 258 9.60 0.00 -24.96
C GLU A 258 8.23 0.50 -24.49
N ALA A 259 7.74 0.00 -23.36
CA ALA A 259 6.45 0.38 -22.80
C ALA A 259 6.52 0.52 -21.26
N PRO A 260 7.28 1.51 -20.74
CA PRO A 260 7.52 1.63 -19.31
C PRO A 260 6.22 1.94 -18.54
N GLY A 261 5.88 1.09 -17.60
CA GLY A 261 4.64 1.20 -16.81
C GLY A 261 3.38 0.73 -17.54
N LEU A 262 3.53 0.01 -18.66
CA LEU A 262 2.45 -0.65 -19.39
C LEU A 262 2.66 -2.17 -19.36
N ILE A 263 1.58 -2.95 -19.37
CA ILE A 263 1.61 -4.40 -19.13
C ILE A 263 1.43 -5.16 -20.43
N PHE A 264 2.29 -6.14 -20.66
CA PHE A 264 2.08 -7.17 -21.68
C PHE A 264 1.44 -8.39 -21.04
N TRP A 265 0.14 -8.58 -21.25
CA TRP A 265 -0.60 -9.71 -20.72
C TRP A 265 -0.36 -10.96 -21.54
N HIS A 266 0.03 -12.06 -20.87
CA HIS A 266 0.09 -13.38 -21.47
C HIS A 266 -1.28 -14.07 -21.46
N PRO A 267 -1.50 -15.13 -22.22
CA PRO A 267 -2.82 -15.76 -22.33
C PRO A 267 -3.44 -16.14 -20.98
N LYS A 268 -2.64 -16.63 -20.04
CA LYS A 268 -3.15 -16.99 -18.70
C LYS A 268 -3.54 -15.76 -17.88
N GLY A 269 -2.70 -14.74 -17.88
CA GLY A 269 -2.99 -13.48 -17.19
C GLY A 269 -4.20 -12.77 -17.78
N TRP A 270 -4.29 -12.75 -19.13
CA TRP A 270 -5.44 -12.19 -19.82
C TRP A 270 -6.74 -12.95 -19.51
N THR A 271 -6.68 -14.27 -19.35
CA THR A 271 -7.84 -15.06 -18.91
C THR A 271 -8.33 -14.63 -17.53
N ILE A 272 -7.41 -14.44 -16.56
CA ILE A 272 -7.79 -13.94 -15.22
C ILE A 272 -8.47 -12.58 -15.34
N TRP A 273 -7.88 -11.65 -16.10
CA TRP A 273 -8.42 -10.33 -16.35
C TRP A 273 -9.85 -10.38 -16.92
N GLN A 274 -10.07 -11.24 -17.94
CA GLN A 274 -11.38 -11.44 -18.56
C GLN A 274 -12.41 -12.03 -17.59
N GLN A 275 -12.01 -12.95 -16.69
CA GLN A 275 -12.93 -13.50 -15.69
C GLN A 275 -13.39 -12.42 -14.70
N VAL A 276 -12.48 -11.51 -14.27
CA VAL A 276 -12.84 -10.37 -13.43
C VAL A 276 -13.77 -9.42 -14.19
N GLU A 277 -13.47 -9.09 -15.44
CA GLU A 277 -14.31 -8.22 -16.28
C GLU A 277 -15.72 -8.81 -16.46
N GLN A 278 -15.83 -10.11 -16.80
CA GLN A 278 -17.12 -10.77 -16.97
C GLN A 278 -17.93 -10.80 -15.69
N TYR A 279 -17.28 -11.01 -14.53
CA TYR A 279 -17.94 -10.92 -13.24
C TYR A 279 -18.49 -9.51 -13.00
N MET A 280 -17.68 -8.48 -13.22
CA MET A 280 -18.09 -7.08 -13.02
C MET A 280 -19.17 -6.64 -14.02
N ARG A 281 -19.17 -7.18 -15.26
CA ARG A 281 -20.23 -6.93 -16.25
C ARG A 281 -21.57 -7.50 -15.77
N ARG A 282 -21.59 -8.67 -15.12
CA ARG A 282 -22.82 -9.17 -14.47
C ARG A 282 -23.27 -8.23 -13.33
N VAL A 283 -22.33 -7.73 -12.52
CA VAL A 283 -22.64 -6.73 -11.47
C VAL A 283 -23.29 -5.50 -12.08
N TYR A 284 -22.82 -4.98 -13.21
CA TYR A 284 -23.47 -3.88 -13.93
C TYR A 284 -24.89 -4.22 -14.31
N GLN A 285 -25.11 -5.36 -14.98
CA GLN A 285 -26.43 -5.79 -15.45
C GLN A 285 -27.43 -5.97 -14.31
N GLU A 286 -27.02 -6.65 -13.23
CA GLU A 286 -27.85 -6.88 -12.04
C GLU A 286 -28.28 -5.58 -11.33
N ASN A 287 -27.51 -4.51 -11.46
CA ASN A 287 -27.73 -3.24 -10.77
C ASN A 287 -28.17 -2.11 -11.72
N GLY A 288 -28.61 -2.44 -12.93
CA GLY A 288 -29.21 -1.50 -13.86
C GLY A 288 -28.23 -0.49 -14.47
N TYR A 289 -26.93 -0.82 -14.55
CA TYR A 289 -25.97 -0.01 -15.29
C TYR A 289 -26.07 -0.28 -16.79
N GLN A 290 -26.06 0.78 -17.57
CA GLN A 290 -25.94 0.76 -19.01
C GLN A 290 -24.45 0.84 -19.37
N GLU A 291 -23.92 -0.20 -20.02
CA GLU A 291 -22.51 -0.20 -20.43
C GLU A 291 -22.33 0.73 -21.64
N VAL A 292 -21.39 1.64 -21.55
CA VAL A 292 -21.05 2.63 -22.58
C VAL A 292 -19.57 2.57 -22.95
N LYS A 293 -19.18 3.27 -24.01
CA LYS A 293 -17.77 3.39 -24.43
C LYS A 293 -17.46 4.79 -24.89
N ALA A 294 -16.55 5.48 -24.19
CA ALA A 294 -16.06 6.80 -24.57
C ALA A 294 -14.73 6.72 -25.34
N PRO A 295 -14.41 7.69 -26.22
CA PRO A 295 -13.13 7.75 -26.90
C PRO A 295 -11.96 7.85 -25.94
N GLN A 296 -10.79 7.30 -26.32
CA GLN A 296 -9.58 7.35 -25.51
C GLN A 296 -8.80 8.65 -25.67
N ILE A 297 -8.85 9.24 -26.85
CA ILE A 297 -8.15 10.49 -27.20
C ILE A 297 -9.21 11.57 -27.35
N LEU A 298 -9.07 12.65 -26.58
CA LEU A 298 -10.03 13.74 -26.53
C LEU A 298 -9.29 15.09 -26.63
N ASP A 299 -9.96 16.06 -27.27
CA ASP A 299 -9.44 17.40 -27.47
C ASP A 299 -9.20 18.13 -26.15
N ARG A 300 -8.16 18.93 -26.09
CA ARG A 300 -7.77 19.79 -24.95
C ARG A 300 -8.94 20.62 -24.42
N ALA A 301 -9.79 21.17 -25.31
CA ALA A 301 -10.91 22.03 -24.91
C ALA A 301 -11.88 21.35 -23.92
N LEU A 302 -12.05 20.02 -23.99
CA LEU A 302 -12.86 19.28 -23.02
C LEU A 302 -12.21 19.27 -21.63
N TRP A 303 -10.90 19.10 -21.58
CA TRP A 303 -10.12 19.06 -20.34
C TRP A 303 -10.01 20.43 -19.66
N GLU A 304 -9.99 21.51 -20.44
CA GLU A 304 -10.08 22.89 -19.93
C GLU A 304 -11.44 23.15 -19.28
N LYS A 305 -12.54 22.79 -19.94
CA LYS A 305 -13.89 22.95 -19.41
C LYS A 305 -14.07 22.24 -18.06
N THR A 306 -13.49 21.06 -17.91
CA THR A 306 -13.60 20.28 -16.67
C THR A 306 -12.61 20.70 -15.57
N GLY A 307 -11.62 21.54 -15.88
CA GLY A 307 -10.55 21.95 -14.96
C GLY A 307 -9.39 20.95 -14.84
N HIS A 308 -9.43 19.84 -15.58
CA HIS A 308 -8.32 18.86 -15.53
C HIS A 308 -7.04 19.41 -16.14
N TRP A 309 -7.15 20.27 -17.18
CA TRP A 309 -5.99 20.86 -17.81
C TRP A 309 -5.18 21.76 -16.87
N GLU A 310 -5.83 22.46 -15.96
CA GLU A 310 -5.19 23.36 -14.99
C GLU A 310 -4.67 22.59 -13.76
N ASN A 311 -5.46 21.61 -13.26
CA ASN A 311 -5.19 20.97 -11.97
C ASN A 311 -4.52 19.58 -12.10
N TYR A 312 -4.45 18.99 -13.31
CA TYR A 312 -3.98 17.61 -13.50
C TYR A 312 -3.05 17.44 -14.72
N ARG A 313 -2.59 18.53 -15.32
CA ARG A 313 -1.84 18.54 -16.59
C ARG A 313 -0.56 17.70 -16.55
N GLU A 314 0.19 17.73 -15.46
CA GLU A 314 1.46 17.01 -15.31
C GLU A 314 1.27 15.49 -15.36
N ASN A 315 0.09 15.02 -14.96
CA ASN A 315 -0.27 13.61 -14.96
C ASN A 315 -0.94 13.14 -16.27
N MET A 316 -1.00 13.97 -17.31
CA MET A 316 -1.65 13.65 -18.58
C MET A 316 -0.64 13.37 -19.67
N PHE A 317 -0.87 12.33 -20.47
CA PHE A 317 -0.20 12.13 -21.76
C PHE A 317 -0.87 13.02 -22.81
N VAL A 318 -0.11 13.90 -23.43
CA VAL A 318 -0.58 14.84 -24.43
C VAL A 318 0.10 14.57 -25.76
N THR A 319 -0.65 14.68 -26.84
CA THR A 319 -0.18 14.55 -28.21
C THR A 319 -0.72 15.71 -29.05
N GLU A 320 -0.07 15.97 -30.16
CA GLU A 320 -0.49 16.98 -31.16
C GLU A 320 -0.75 16.31 -32.50
N SER A 321 -1.84 16.68 -33.14
CA SER A 321 -2.17 16.29 -34.51
C SER A 321 -2.97 17.39 -35.18
N GLU A 322 -2.68 17.67 -36.45
CA GLU A 322 -3.39 18.67 -37.25
C GLU A 322 -3.48 20.06 -36.56
N ASN A 323 -2.40 20.50 -35.92
CA ASN A 323 -2.30 21.74 -35.13
C ASN A 323 -3.32 21.82 -33.95
N ARG A 324 -3.75 20.69 -33.44
CA ARG A 324 -4.63 20.57 -32.25
C ARG A 324 -3.98 19.72 -31.19
N ASN A 325 -4.15 20.11 -29.92
CA ASN A 325 -3.68 19.35 -28.78
C ASN A 325 -4.76 18.38 -28.28
N TYR A 326 -4.36 17.16 -28.10
CA TYR A 326 -5.20 16.08 -27.56
C TYR A 326 -4.56 15.50 -26.31
N ALA A 327 -5.36 14.87 -25.47
CA ALA A 327 -4.87 14.06 -24.36
C ALA A 327 -5.45 12.65 -24.42
N LEU A 328 -4.63 11.65 -24.05
CA LEU A 328 -5.14 10.35 -23.67
C LEU A 328 -5.91 10.54 -22.36
N LYS A 329 -7.15 10.06 -22.29
CA LYS A 329 -8.00 10.30 -21.13
C LYS A 329 -7.37 9.76 -19.84
N PRO A 330 -7.17 10.59 -18.82
CA PRO A 330 -6.75 10.14 -17.48
C PRO A 330 -7.93 9.65 -16.63
N MET A 331 -9.15 9.98 -17.06
CA MET A 331 -10.44 9.69 -16.40
C MET A 331 -11.55 9.54 -17.44
N ASN A 332 -12.63 8.84 -17.10
CA ASN A 332 -13.75 8.58 -18.01
C ASN A 332 -14.91 9.59 -17.85
N CYS A 333 -14.97 10.29 -16.73
CA CYS A 333 -16.09 11.13 -16.34
C CYS A 333 -16.52 12.17 -17.41
N PRO A 334 -15.63 12.94 -18.07
CA PRO A 334 -16.08 13.90 -19.08
C PRO A 334 -16.76 13.23 -20.28
N GLY A 335 -16.29 12.03 -20.66
CA GLY A 335 -16.86 11.25 -21.75
C GLY A 335 -18.31 10.82 -21.44
N HIS A 336 -18.56 10.38 -20.21
CA HIS A 336 -19.91 9.97 -19.79
C HIS A 336 -20.88 11.16 -19.73
N VAL A 337 -20.41 12.35 -19.33
CA VAL A 337 -21.24 13.56 -19.40
C VAL A 337 -21.59 13.91 -20.86
N GLN A 338 -20.65 13.72 -21.82
CA GLN A 338 -20.96 13.93 -23.25
C GLN A 338 -22.02 12.93 -23.75
N ILE A 339 -21.98 11.67 -23.29
CA ILE A 339 -23.01 10.67 -23.61
C ILE A 339 -24.37 11.07 -22.98
N TYR A 340 -24.35 11.53 -21.71
CA TYR A 340 -25.55 12.05 -21.05
C TYR A 340 -26.19 13.19 -21.86
N ASN A 341 -25.39 14.13 -22.33
CA ASN A 341 -25.83 15.31 -23.06
C ASN A 341 -26.29 15.02 -24.51
N SER A 342 -26.12 13.81 -25.00
CA SER A 342 -26.54 13.45 -26.37
C SER A 342 -28.05 13.46 -26.57
N ASP A 343 -28.82 13.46 -25.46
CA ASP A 343 -30.27 13.48 -25.48
C ASP A 343 -30.82 14.31 -24.31
N MET A 344 -32.08 14.78 -24.45
CA MET A 344 -32.78 15.49 -23.37
C MET A 344 -33.21 14.50 -22.29
N ARG A 345 -32.88 14.80 -21.04
CA ARG A 345 -33.22 13.96 -19.88
C ARG A 345 -34.34 14.54 -19.06
N SER A 346 -35.14 13.68 -18.47
CA SER A 346 -36.22 14.01 -17.53
C SER A 346 -35.89 13.46 -16.15
N TYR A 347 -36.48 14.06 -15.09
CA TYR A 347 -36.40 13.53 -13.72
C TYR A 347 -36.81 12.04 -13.62
N ARG A 348 -37.64 11.56 -14.56
CA ARG A 348 -38.08 10.15 -14.62
C ARG A 348 -37.00 9.20 -15.11
N ASP A 349 -35.96 9.72 -15.78
CA ASP A 349 -34.82 8.93 -16.26
C ASP A 349 -33.79 8.74 -15.16
N LEU A 350 -33.89 9.49 -14.05
CA LEU A 350 -32.96 9.48 -12.94
C LEU A 350 -33.41 8.50 -11.81
N PRO A 351 -32.49 7.75 -11.19
CA PRO A 351 -31.06 7.79 -11.41
C PRO A 351 -30.64 7.05 -12.69
N LEU A 352 -29.85 7.70 -13.54
CA LEU A 352 -29.29 7.11 -14.75
C LEU A 352 -27.85 6.63 -14.47
N ARG A 353 -27.59 5.35 -14.68
CA ARG A 353 -26.32 4.71 -14.34
C ARG A 353 -25.58 4.26 -15.60
N TYR A 354 -24.43 4.86 -15.88
CA TYR A 354 -23.51 4.41 -16.91
C TYR A 354 -22.33 3.63 -16.30
N GLY A 355 -21.85 2.58 -16.97
CA GLY A 355 -20.67 1.84 -16.62
C GLY A 355 -19.74 1.69 -17.84
N GLU A 356 -18.44 1.76 -17.64
CA GLU A 356 -17.44 1.56 -18.69
C GLU A 356 -16.23 0.80 -18.13
N PHE A 357 -15.79 -0.26 -18.83
CA PHE A 357 -14.41 -0.71 -18.69
C PHE A 357 -13.53 0.25 -19.46
N GLY A 358 -13.23 1.38 -18.81
CA GLY A 358 -12.59 2.53 -19.41
C GLY A 358 -11.08 2.47 -19.24
N GLN A 359 -10.35 2.38 -20.37
CA GLN A 359 -8.90 2.44 -20.36
C GLN A 359 -8.45 3.88 -20.17
N CYS A 360 -7.68 4.13 -19.12
CA CYS A 360 -7.13 5.43 -18.75
C CYS A 360 -5.60 5.39 -18.77
N HIS A 361 -4.98 6.55 -19.00
CA HIS A 361 -3.53 6.70 -18.97
C HIS A 361 -3.14 7.87 -18.07
N ARG A 362 -2.19 7.62 -17.16
CA ARG A 362 -1.64 8.64 -16.26
C ARG A 362 -0.11 8.62 -16.32
N ASN A 363 0.49 9.79 -16.49
CA ASN A 363 1.94 9.94 -16.58
C ASN A 363 2.57 9.84 -15.16
N GLU A 364 2.45 8.66 -14.55
CA GLU A 364 3.04 8.38 -13.25
C GLU A 364 4.58 8.47 -13.32
N PRO A 365 5.25 9.09 -12.34
CA PRO A 365 6.70 9.11 -12.28
C PRO A 365 7.28 7.70 -12.14
N SER A 366 8.43 7.44 -12.76
CA SER A 366 9.05 6.10 -12.78
C SER A 366 9.27 5.52 -11.40
N GLY A 367 9.64 6.34 -10.40
CA GLY A 367 9.86 5.92 -9.03
C GLY A 367 8.58 5.51 -8.27
N ALA A 368 7.41 5.85 -8.79
CA ALA A 368 6.12 5.48 -8.18
C ALA A 368 5.55 4.17 -8.73
N LEU A 369 6.10 3.64 -9.84
CA LEU A 369 5.61 2.41 -10.47
C LEU A 369 5.84 1.19 -9.58
N HIS A 370 4.85 0.28 -9.52
CA HIS A 370 4.92 -0.91 -8.68
C HIS A 370 4.22 -2.12 -9.30
N GLY A 371 4.97 -2.88 -10.11
CA GLY A 371 4.41 -4.03 -10.81
C GLY A 371 3.12 -3.67 -11.56
N ILE A 372 2.08 -4.50 -11.44
CA ILE A 372 0.76 -4.20 -12.03
C ILE A 372 -0.16 -3.41 -11.08
N MET A 373 0.28 -3.10 -9.85
CA MET A 373 -0.54 -2.35 -8.87
C MET A 373 -0.50 -0.83 -9.10
N ARG A 374 0.60 -0.30 -9.68
CA ARG A 374 0.71 1.11 -10.05
C ARG A 374 1.40 1.25 -11.40
N VAL A 375 0.62 1.53 -12.41
CA VAL A 375 0.97 1.53 -13.83
C VAL A 375 0.59 2.84 -14.49
N ARG A 376 1.05 3.08 -15.73
CA ARG A 376 0.71 4.27 -16.51
C ARG A 376 -0.52 4.09 -17.40
N GLY A 377 -0.86 2.84 -17.77
CA GLY A 377 -2.07 2.51 -18.51
C GLY A 377 -2.85 1.43 -17.79
N PHE A 378 -4.10 1.68 -17.48
CA PHE A 378 -4.96 0.80 -16.71
C PHE A 378 -6.42 0.92 -17.13
N THR A 379 -7.20 -0.13 -16.85
CA THR A 379 -8.64 -0.18 -17.12
C THR A 379 -9.41 -0.11 -15.81
N GLN A 380 -10.40 0.78 -15.72
CA GLN A 380 -11.28 0.89 -14.56
C GLN A 380 -12.65 0.27 -14.84
N ASP A 381 -13.25 -0.37 -13.82
CA ASP A 381 -14.69 -0.67 -13.77
C ASP A 381 -15.47 0.59 -13.40
N ASP A 382 -15.28 1.62 -14.20
CA ASP A 382 -15.77 2.96 -13.91
C ASP A 382 -17.27 3.09 -14.17
N GLY A 383 -17.95 3.86 -13.34
CA GLY A 383 -19.36 4.15 -13.52
C GLY A 383 -19.70 5.56 -13.00
N HIS A 384 -20.70 6.15 -13.66
CA HIS A 384 -21.22 7.46 -13.31
C HIS A 384 -22.73 7.39 -13.17
N ILE A 385 -23.23 7.85 -12.03
CA ILE A 385 -24.65 7.87 -11.71
C ILE A 385 -25.10 9.33 -11.74
N PHE A 386 -25.98 9.66 -12.67
CA PHE A 386 -26.63 10.96 -12.69
C PHE A 386 -27.93 10.87 -11.91
N CYS A 387 -28.09 11.69 -10.87
CA CYS A 387 -29.21 11.57 -9.94
C CYS A 387 -29.64 12.94 -9.38
N THR A 388 -30.76 12.97 -8.68
CA THR A 388 -31.16 14.13 -7.85
C THR A 388 -30.44 14.07 -6.50
N GLU A 389 -30.42 15.16 -5.74
CA GLU A 389 -29.81 15.18 -4.40
C GLU A 389 -30.45 14.17 -3.44
N GLU A 390 -31.78 13.99 -3.52
CA GLU A 390 -32.52 13.06 -2.68
C GLU A 390 -32.19 11.59 -2.96
N GLN A 391 -31.70 11.29 -4.16
CA GLN A 391 -31.34 9.93 -4.55
C GLN A 391 -29.93 9.52 -4.09
N ILE A 392 -29.06 10.46 -3.71
CA ILE A 392 -27.65 10.21 -3.41
C ILE A 392 -27.49 9.14 -2.31
N GLN A 393 -28.18 9.28 -1.19
CA GLN A 393 -28.05 8.36 -0.06
C GLN A 393 -28.39 6.92 -0.45
N GLY A 394 -29.48 6.75 -1.22
CA GLY A 394 -29.89 5.43 -1.73
C GLY A 394 -28.83 4.80 -2.65
N GLU A 395 -28.28 5.60 -3.56
CA GLU A 395 -27.26 5.13 -4.52
C GLU A 395 -25.93 4.77 -3.82
N VAL A 396 -25.49 5.58 -2.85
CA VAL A 396 -24.26 5.30 -2.07
C VAL A 396 -24.46 4.03 -1.22
N THR A 397 -25.62 3.85 -0.60
CA THR A 397 -25.94 2.63 0.17
C THR A 397 -25.95 1.39 -0.71
N ALA A 398 -26.61 1.45 -1.87
CA ALA A 398 -26.65 0.35 -2.83
C ALA A 398 -25.24 0.00 -3.34
N PHE A 399 -24.44 1.01 -3.65
CA PHE A 399 -23.04 0.81 -4.06
C PHE A 399 -22.21 0.13 -2.96
N HIS A 400 -22.33 0.58 -1.71
CA HIS A 400 -21.62 -0.04 -0.59
C HIS A 400 -21.93 -1.54 -0.48
N GLN A 401 -23.22 -1.91 -0.56
CA GLN A 401 -23.65 -3.32 -0.51
C GLN A 401 -23.07 -4.14 -1.68
N GLN A 402 -23.05 -3.57 -2.89
CA GLN A 402 -22.45 -4.19 -4.07
C GLN A 402 -20.95 -4.41 -3.87
N ALA A 403 -20.21 -3.38 -3.41
CA ALA A 403 -18.77 -3.46 -3.19
C ALA A 403 -18.41 -4.53 -2.16
N MET A 404 -19.12 -4.58 -1.03
CA MET A 404 -18.87 -5.59 0.01
C MET A 404 -19.15 -7.02 -0.49
N ARG A 405 -20.20 -7.22 -1.30
CA ARG A 405 -20.49 -8.52 -1.95
C ARG A 405 -19.35 -8.92 -2.88
N VAL A 406 -18.92 -8.01 -3.77
CA VAL A 406 -17.84 -8.26 -4.71
C VAL A 406 -16.56 -8.67 -4.00
N TYR A 407 -16.11 -7.90 -3.00
CA TYR A 407 -14.88 -8.23 -2.27
C TYR A 407 -14.96 -9.60 -1.59
N LYS A 408 -16.10 -9.93 -0.99
CA LYS A 408 -16.33 -11.24 -0.39
C LYS A 408 -16.25 -12.38 -1.43
N ASP A 409 -16.86 -12.22 -2.60
CA ASP A 409 -16.87 -13.24 -3.66
C ASP A 409 -15.46 -13.49 -4.22
N PHE A 410 -14.58 -12.47 -4.19
CA PHE A 410 -13.16 -12.60 -4.53
C PHE A 410 -12.28 -13.08 -3.36
N GLY A 411 -12.85 -13.31 -2.17
CA GLY A 411 -12.14 -13.87 -1.02
C GLY A 411 -11.47 -12.86 -0.10
N PHE A 412 -11.86 -11.58 -0.17
CA PHE A 412 -11.37 -10.55 0.73
C PHE A 412 -12.27 -10.42 1.97
N THR A 413 -11.67 -10.46 3.15
CA THR A 413 -12.37 -10.37 4.44
C THR A 413 -12.06 -9.09 5.22
N GLU A 414 -10.92 -8.45 4.94
CA GLU A 414 -10.48 -7.23 5.61
C GLU A 414 -10.54 -6.06 4.63
N ILE A 415 -11.53 -5.19 4.82
CA ILE A 415 -11.71 -3.99 4.02
C ILE A 415 -11.64 -2.78 4.93
N SER A 416 -10.75 -1.83 4.63
CA SER A 416 -10.68 -0.54 5.31
C SER A 416 -11.45 0.50 4.51
N ILE A 417 -12.34 1.23 5.19
CA ILE A 417 -13.17 2.28 4.59
C ILE A 417 -12.68 3.63 5.11
N LYS A 418 -12.49 4.57 4.18
CA LYS A 418 -12.03 5.93 4.51
C LYS A 418 -12.87 6.96 3.78
N ILE A 419 -12.98 8.16 4.34
CA ILE A 419 -13.53 9.33 3.65
C ILE A 419 -12.42 10.35 3.45
N ALA A 420 -12.07 10.62 2.20
CA ALA A 420 -11.15 11.66 1.83
C ALA A 420 -11.92 12.98 1.68
N LEU A 421 -11.52 13.97 2.48
CA LEU A 421 -12.18 15.25 2.63
C LEU A 421 -11.52 16.33 1.76
N ARG A 422 -12.13 17.51 1.73
CA ARG A 422 -11.72 18.65 0.88
C ARG A 422 -10.23 18.98 0.94
N PRO A 423 -9.57 19.17 -0.21
CA PRO A 423 -8.22 19.69 -0.27
C PRO A 423 -8.21 21.23 -0.25
N ASP A 424 -7.05 21.83 -0.03
CA ASP A 424 -6.87 23.28 -0.05
C ASP A 424 -7.23 23.88 -1.42
N SER A 425 -6.74 23.27 -2.50
CA SER A 425 -7.08 23.66 -3.88
C SER A 425 -8.27 22.84 -4.36
N ARG A 426 -9.44 23.49 -4.52
CA ARG A 426 -10.68 22.83 -4.88
C ARG A 426 -11.61 23.71 -5.71
N ILE A 427 -12.58 23.10 -6.36
CA ILE A 427 -13.68 23.74 -7.08
C ILE A 427 -14.94 23.70 -6.18
N GLY A 428 -15.76 24.76 -6.25
CA GLY A 428 -17.01 24.89 -5.49
C GLY A 428 -16.88 25.67 -4.19
N SER A 429 -18.03 26.04 -3.61
CA SER A 429 -18.09 26.76 -2.34
C SER A 429 -17.95 25.84 -1.13
N ASP A 430 -17.66 26.43 0.03
CA ASP A 430 -17.55 25.67 1.28
C ASP A 430 -18.88 25.00 1.63
N GLU A 431 -20.02 25.67 1.38
CA GLU A 431 -21.34 25.10 1.63
C GLU A 431 -21.62 23.87 0.76
N THR A 432 -21.13 23.86 -0.49
CA THR A 432 -21.24 22.70 -1.38
C THR A 432 -20.42 21.53 -0.85
N TRP A 433 -19.21 21.80 -0.35
CA TRP A 433 -18.35 20.79 0.25
C TRP A 433 -18.90 20.25 1.57
N ASP A 434 -19.41 21.13 2.45
CA ASP A 434 -20.04 20.71 3.71
C ASP A 434 -21.19 19.74 3.45
N ARG A 435 -22.02 20.05 2.46
CA ARG A 435 -23.17 19.23 2.04
C ARG A 435 -22.71 17.89 1.47
N ALA A 436 -21.70 17.89 0.58
CA ALA A 436 -21.17 16.68 -0.04
C ALA A 436 -20.54 15.74 0.99
N GLU A 437 -19.71 16.26 1.89
CA GLU A 437 -19.04 15.48 2.93
C GLU A 437 -20.07 14.88 3.91
N GLU A 438 -21.06 15.68 4.36
CA GLU A 438 -22.08 15.19 5.28
C GLU A 438 -23.01 14.15 4.63
N THR A 439 -23.27 14.26 3.34
CA THR A 439 -24.03 13.24 2.59
C THR A 439 -23.31 11.89 2.59
N LEU A 440 -21.99 11.88 2.36
CA LEU A 440 -21.19 10.64 2.42
C LEU A 440 -21.14 10.06 3.85
N ARG A 441 -20.95 10.90 4.87
CA ARG A 441 -20.98 10.46 6.27
C ARG A 441 -22.34 9.85 6.65
N SER A 442 -23.42 10.50 6.25
CA SER A 442 -24.79 10.02 6.52
C SER A 442 -25.07 8.67 5.86
N ALA A 443 -24.61 8.48 4.62
CA ALA A 443 -24.75 7.21 3.93
C ALA A 443 -23.97 6.08 4.63
N LEU A 444 -22.73 6.31 5.05
CA LEU A 444 -21.96 5.30 5.79
C LEU A 444 -22.53 5.01 7.18
N ARG A 445 -23.07 6.02 7.90
CA ARG A 445 -23.80 5.78 9.15
C ARG A 445 -25.01 4.89 8.92
N ALA A 446 -25.77 5.13 7.86
CA ALA A 446 -26.92 4.29 7.49
C ALA A 446 -26.51 2.84 7.15
N CYS A 447 -25.31 2.62 6.63
CA CYS A 447 -24.76 1.29 6.41
C CYS A 447 -24.23 0.62 7.70
N GLY A 448 -24.14 1.33 8.82
CA GLY A 448 -23.65 0.80 10.11
C GLY A 448 -22.16 0.45 10.11
N VAL A 449 -21.35 1.09 9.26
CA VAL A 449 -19.91 0.83 9.16
C VAL A 449 -19.08 1.92 9.81
N THR A 450 -17.87 1.57 10.21
CA THR A 450 -16.86 2.50 10.72
C THR A 450 -15.93 2.93 9.61
N TRP A 451 -15.42 4.14 9.68
CA TRP A 451 -14.46 4.69 8.71
C TRP A 451 -13.42 5.59 9.38
N GLU A 452 -12.36 5.86 8.65
CA GLU A 452 -11.33 6.85 8.97
C GLU A 452 -11.52 8.08 8.09
N GLU A 453 -11.32 9.29 8.62
CA GLU A 453 -11.32 10.52 7.83
C GLU A 453 -9.90 10.91 7.43
N LEU A 454 -9.74 11.30 6.15
CA LEU A 454 -8.48 11.75 5.57
C LEU A 454 -8.63 13.23 5.14
N PRO A 455 -8.35 14.20 6.03
CA PRO A 455 -8.42 15.61 5.68
C PRO A 455 -7.42 15.96 4.57
N GLY A 456 -7.87 16.71 3.56
CA GLY A 456 -7.01 17.17 2.47
C GLY A 456 -6.81 16.19 1.31
N GLU A 457 -7.27 14.93 1.41
CA GLU A 457 -7.00 13.86 0.43
C GLU A 457 -8.12 13.71 -0.63
N GLY A 458 -9.16 14.52 -0.55
CA GLY A 458 -10.24 14.53 -1.54
C GLY A 458 -9.78 14.99 -2.92
N ALA A 459 -10.54 14.63 -3.96
CA ALA A 459 -10.28 15.18 -5.28
C ALA A 459 -10.69 16.67 -5.33
N PHE A 460 -10.10 17.44 -6.24
CA PHE A 460 -10.36 18.87 -6.36
C PHE A 460 -11.84 19.23 -6.66
N TYR A 461 -12.65 18.25 -7.08
CA TYR A 461 -14.06 18.44 -7.47
C TYR A 461 -15.07 17.75 -6.54
N GLY A 462 -14.64 16.96 -5.55
CA GLY A 462 -15.56 16.37 -4.57
C GLY A 462 -14.89 15.42 -3.57
N PRO A 463 -15.52 15.23 -2.40
CA PRO A 463 -15.09 14.24 -1.40
C PRO A 463 -15.40 12.83 -1.89
N LYS A 464 -14.71 11.83 -1.34
CA LYS A 464 -14.88 10.44 -1.76
C LYS A 464 -14.79 9.45 -0.59
N ILE A 465 -15.60 8.40 -0.67
CA ILE A 465 -15.40 7.18 0.11
C ILE A 465 -14.38 6.32 -0.63
N GLU A 466 -13.39 5.82 0.07
CA GLU A 466 -12.37 4.91 -0.44
C GLU A 466 -12.47 3.56 0.24
N TYR A 467 -12.36 2.49 -0.54
CA TYR A 467 -12.28 1.11 -0.07
C TYR A 467 -10.87 0.59 -0.34
N HIS A 468 -10.20 0.16 0.72
CA HIS A 468 -8.83 -0.31 0.65
C HIS A 468 -8.74 -1.80 0.94
N LEU A 469 -8.02 -2.53 0.09
CA LEU A 469 -7.60 -3.91 0.30
C LEU A 469 -6.12 -3.94 0.64
N LYS A 470 -5.69 -4.96 1.39
CA LYS A 470 -4.29 -5.12 1.77
C LYS A 470 -3.54 -6.02 0.77
N ASP A 471 -2.30 -5.67 0.46
CA ASP A 471 -1.38 -6.56 -0.24
C ASP A 471 -0.76 -7.60 0.72
N SER A 472 0.14 -8.41 0.19
CA SER A 472 0.83 -9.47 0.96
C SER A 472 1.71 -8.96 2.11
N LEU A 473 2.09 -7.68 2.08
CA LEU A 473 2.82 -6.98 3.14
C LEU A 473 1.89 -6.27 4.14
N GLY A 474 0.57 -6.37 3.97
CA GLY A 474 -0.40 -5.65 4.77
C GLY A 474 -0.56 -4.17 4.40
N ARG A 475 0.06 -3.69 3.32
CA ARG A 475 -0.07 -2.30 2.87
C ARG A 475 -1.45 -2.07 2.25
N PRO A 476 -2.16 -1.01 2.66
CA PRO A 476 -3.46 -0.70 2.08
C PRO A 476 -3.32 -0.14 0.66
N TRP A 477 -4.15 -0.66 -0.26
CA TRP A 477 -4.29 -0.16 -1.62
C TRP A 477 -5.73 0.23 -1.87
N GLN A 478 -5.95 1.47 -2.28
CA GLN A 478 -7.26 1.92 -2.72
C GLN A 478 -7.67 1.13 -3.98
N VAL A 479 -8.84 0.53 -3.93
CA VAL A 479 -9.49 -0.17 -5.04
C VAL A 479 -10.85 0.45 -5.34
N GLY A 480 -11.79 0.41 -4.41
CA GLY A 480 -13.12 0.99 -4.59
C GLY A 480 -13.17 2.48 -4.26
N THR A 481 -14.07 3.17 -4.95
CA THR A 481 -14.31 4.61 -4.75
C THR A 481 -15.79 4.91 -5.00
N MET A 482 -16.37 5.76 -4.15
CA MET A 482 -17.64 6.44 -4.38
C MET A 482 -17.47 7.92 -4.08
N GLN A 483 -17.66 8.78 -5.09
CA GLN A 483 -17.39 10.20 -4.98
C GLN A 483 -18.61 11.01 -5.41
N VAL A 484 -18.91 12.06 -4.67
CA VAL A 484 -20.01 12.99 -4.98
C VAL A 484 -19.46 14.22 -5.69
N ASP A 485 -20.06 14.56 -6.82
CA ASP A 485 -19.68 15.72 -7.64
C ASP A 485 -20.91 16.56 -7.98
N PHE A 486 -20.95 17.77 -7.43
CA PHE A 486 -21.97 18.78 -7.71
C PHE A 486 -21.56 19.76 -8.82
N SER A 487 -20.34 19.65 -9.36
CA SER A 487 -19.73 20.69 -10.17
C SER A 487 -19.60 20.32 -11.66
N MET A 488 -19.06 19.14 -11.96
CA MET A 488 -18.71 18.76 -13.34
C MET A 488 -19.90 18.67 -14.28
N PRO A 489 -21.07 18.14 -13.90
CA PRO A 489 -22.21 18.11 -14.80
C PRO A 489 -22.60 19.51 -15.30
N GLY A 490 -22.70 20.49 -14.41
CA GLY A 490 -23.03 21.88 -14.76
C GLY A 490 -21.95 22.55 -15.62
N ARG A 491 -20.66 22.30 -15.34
CA ARG A 491 -19.54 22.82 -16.16
C ARG A 491 -19.55 22.30 -17.61
N LEU A 492 -20.10 21.12 -17.82
CA LEU A 492 -20.25 20.49 -19.12
C LEU A 492 -21.65 20.66 -19.71
N GLY A 493 -22.54 21.44 -19.06
CA GLY A 493 -23.87 21.75 -19.54
C GLY A 493 -24.87 20.60 -19.45
N ALA A 494 -24.68 19.68 -18.49
CA ALA A 494 -25.63 18.61 -18.25
C ALA A 494 -26.86 19.13 -17.48
N GLU A 495 -28.04 18.89 -18.03
CA GLU A 495 -29.33 19.30 -17.45
C GLU A 495 -30.37 18.19 -17.57
N TYR A 496 -31.40 18.25 -16.73
CA TYR A 496 -32.62 17.46 -16.86
C TYR A 496 -33.84 18.33 -16.63
N VAL A 497 -34.97 17.92 -17.18
CA VAL A 497 -36.27 18.57 -16.94
C VAL A 497 -36.87 18.00 -15.67
N ALA A 498 -37.05 18.86 -14.66
CA ALA A 498 -37.63 18.47 -13.38
C ALA A 498 -39.16 18.32 -13.47
N ASP A 499 -39.82 17.88 -12.41
CA ASP A 499 -41.26 17.68 -12.31
C ASP A 499 -42.06 18.97 -12.42
N ASP A 500 -41.44 20.11 -12.08
CA ASP A 500 -41.96 21.46 -12.21
C ASP A 500 -41.71 22.09 -13.60
N ASN A 501 -41.20 21.30 -14.57
CA ASN A 501 -40.77 21.71 -15.91
C ASN A 501 -39.60 22.69 -15.95
N THR A 502 -38.92 22.93 -14.83
CA THR A 502 -37.67 23.70 -14.82
C THR A 502 -36.49 22.83 -15.23
N ARG A 503 -35.42 23.46 -15.70
CA ARG A 503 -34.15 22.77 -15.98
C ARG A 503 -33.27 22.80 -14.73
N LYS A 504 -32.79 21.65 -14.34
CA LYS A 504 -31.89 21.48 -13.19
C LYS A 504 -30.63 20.70 -13.60
N VAL A 505 -29.53 20.99 -12.93
CA VAL A 505 -28.27 20.24 -13.09
C VAL A 505 -28.33 18.98 -12.24
N PRO A 506 -28.04 17.79 -12.79
CA PRO A 506 -27.99 16.58 -11.97
C PRO A 506 -26.74 16.55 -11.09
N VAL A 507 -26.80 15.86 -9.95
CA VAL A 507 -25.62 15.43 -9.22
C VAL A 507 -24.99 14.25 -9.95
N MET A 508 -23.66 14.15 -9.98
CA MET A 508 -22.96 13.01 -10.52
C MET A 508 -22.22 12.27 -9.41
N LEU A 509 -22.43 10.96 -9.35
CA LEU A 509 -21.66 10.08 -8.48
C LEU A 509 -20.67 9.30 -9.34
N HIS A 510 -19.39 9.40 -9.01
CA HIS A 510 -18.35 8.59 -9.62
C HIS A 510 -18.16 7.33 -8.80
N ARG A 511 -18.15 6.16 -9.42
CA ARG A 511 -18.00 4.91 -8.71
C ARG A 511 -17.08 3.93 -9.43
N ALA A 512 -16.28 3.23 -8.67
CA ALA A 512 -15.55 2.04 -9.10
C ALA A 512 -15.52 1.04 -7.93
N ILE A 513 -15.69 -0.26 -8.18
CA ILE A 513 -15.61 -1.28 -7.14
C ILE A 513 -14.22 -1.89 -7.11
N VAL A 514 -13.74 -2.41 -8.22
CA VAL A 514 -12.38 -2.97 -8.31
C VAL A 514 -11.34 -1.89 -8.65
N GLY A 515 -11.77 -0.74 -9.14
CA GLY A 515 -10.92 0.38 -9.53
C GLY A 515 -10.06 0.00 -10.74
N SER A 516 -8.73 0.11 -10.64
CA SER A 516 -7.86 -0.44 -11.68
C SER A 516 -7.94 -1.96 -11.68
N MET A 517 -8.34 -2.53 -12.81
CA MET A 517 -8.38 -3.99 -13.03
C MET A 517 -7.00 -4.61 -12.81
N GLU A 518 -5.96 -3.94 -13.26
CA GLU A 518 -4.57 -4.36 -13.13
C GLU A 518 -4.15 -4.44 -11.65
N ARG A 519 -4.44 -3.38 -10.87
CA ARG A 519 -4.18 -3.34 -9.42
C ARG A 519 -4.95 -4.44 -8.70
N PHE A 520 -6.22 -4.59 -9.00
CA PHE A 520 -7.08 -5.58 -8.38
C PHE A 520 -6.59 -7.01 -8.67
N VAL A 521 -6.20 -7.31 -9.92
CA VAL A 521 -5.61 -8.61 -10.28
C VAL A 521 -4.29 -8.81 -9.55
N GLY A 522 -3.46 -7.78 -9.38
CA GLY A 522 -2.22 -7.87 -8.60
C GLY A 522 -2.47 -8.25 -7.14
N ILE A 523 -3.39 -7.55 -6.48
CA ILE A 523 -3.79 -7.85 -5.10
C ILE A 523 -4.40 -9.25 -4.99
N LEU A 524 -5.22 -9.64 -5.97
CA LEU A 524 -5.86 -10.96 -6.04
C LEU A 524 -4.83 -12.10 -6.14
N ILE A 525 -3.79 -11.93 -6.98
CA ILE A 525 -2.68 -12.88 -7.10
C ILE A 525 -1.96 -13.03 -5.75
N GLU A 526 -1.68 -11.94 -5.06
CA GLU A 526 -1.00 -11.95 -3.77
C GLU A 526 -1.90 -12.57 -2.67
N ASN A 527 -3.17 -12.17 -2.60
CA ASN A 527 -4.12 -12.70 -1.62
C ASN A 527 -4.23 -14.22 -1.69
N HIS A 528 -4.35 -14.76 -2.90
CA HIS A 528 -4.43 -16.21 -3.13
C HIS A 528 -3.06 -16.89 -3.29
N ALA A 529 -1.94 -16.15 -3.13
CA ALA A 529 -0.59 -16.68 -3.40
C ALA A 529 -0.48 -17.39 -4.76
N GLY A 530 -1.18 -16.88 -5.78
CA GLY A 530 -1.30 -17.47 -7.12
C GLY A 530 -2.18 -18.71 -7.21
N ALA A 531 -2.69 -19.24 -6.10
CA ALA A 531 -3.59 -20.40 -6.06
C ALA A 531 -5.06 -19.97 -6.18
N LEU A 532 -5.41 -19.37 -7.31
CA LEU A 532 -6.75 -18.81 -7.57
C LEU A 532 -7.87 -19.85 -7.38
N PRO A 533 -9.08 -19.43 -6.94
CA PRO A 533 -10.26 -20.28 -6.90
C PRO A 533 -10.61 -20.80 -8.30
N LEU A 534 -11.34 -21.89 -8.37
CA LEU A 534 -11.64 -22.61 -9.62
C LEU A 534 -12.15 -21.69 -10.73
N TRP A 535 -13.11 -20.84 -10.41
CA TRP A 535 -13.75 -19.97 -11.41
C TRP A 535 -12.83 -18.90 -11.99
N LEU A 536 -11.77 -18.48 -11.26
CA LEU A 536 -10.76 -17.52 -11.70
C LEU A 536 -9.54 -18.18 -12.35
N ALA A 537 -9.28 -19.46 -12.07
CA ALA A 537 -8.06 -20.13 -12.54
C ALA A 537 -7.97 -20.14 -14.07
N PRO A 538 -6.87 -19.67 -14.68
CA PRO A 538 -6.74 -19.63 -16.15
C PRO A 538 -6.74 -21.02 -16.79
N VAL A 539 -6.24 -22.02 -16.08
CA VAL A 539 -6.39 -23.45 -16.38
C VAL A 539 -7.02 -24.08 -15.15
N GLN A 540 -8.18 -24.67 -15.31
CA GLN A 540 -8.95 -25.27 -14.22
C GLN A 540 -8.58 -26.73 -14.00
N ILE A 541 -8.38 -27.46 -15.11
CA ILE A 541 -8.14 -28.90 -15.13
C ILE A 541 -6.99 -29.21 -16.10
N ALA A 542 -5.97 -29.91 -15.64
CA ALA A 542 -4.98 -30.53 -16.52
C ALA A 542 -5.27 -32.01 -16.66
N ILE A 543 -5.30 -32.53 -17.90
CA ILE A 543 -5.51 -33.94 -18.20
C ILE A 543 -4.20 -34.52 -18.71
N LEU A 544 -3.71 -35.56 -18.02
CA LEU A 544 -2.42 -36.19 -18.24
C LEU A 544 -2.62 -37.67 -18.56
N ASN A 545 -2.03 -38.14 -19.65
CA ASN A 545 -1.92 -39.58 -19.95
C ASN A 545 -0.62 -40.13 -19.36
N ILE A 546 -0.61 -41.41 -19.01
CA ILE A 546 0.59 -42.14 -18.55
C ILE A 546 1.45 -42.56 -19.75
N SER A 547 0.79 -43.05 -20.84
CA SER A 547 1.45 -43.43 -22.09
C SER A 547 0.57 -43.04 -23.29
N ASP A 548 1.08 -43.17 -24.49
CA ASP A 548 0.35 -42.89 -25.73
C ASP A 548 -0.92 -43.72 -25.90
N ALA A 549 -0.99 -44.91 -25.28
CA ALA A 549 -2.15 -45.79 -25.34
C ALA A 549 -3.46 -45.19 -24.79
N GLN A 550 -3.36 -44.14 -23.93
CA GLN A 550 -4.52 -43.47 -23.37
C GLN A 550 -4.81 -42.11 -24.05
N ALA A 551 -4.06 -41.74 -25.10
CA ALA A 551 -4.15 -40.41 -25.71
C ALA A 551 -5.56 -40.11 -26.26
N ASP A 552 -6.19 -41.05 -26.95
CA ASP A 552 -7.52 -40.87 -27.53
C ASP A 552 -8.59 -40.66 -26.44
N TYR A 553 -8.56 -41.47 -25.38
CA TYR A 553 -9.48 -41.31 -24.26
C TYR A 553 -9.22 -39.98 -23.47
N ALA A 554 -7.98 -39.61 -23.29
CA ALA A 554 -7.64 -38.33 -22.68
C ALA A 554 -8.15 -37.13 -23.51
N GLN A 555 -8.11 -37.22 -24.84
CA GLN A 555 -8.70 -36.23 -25.75
C GLN A 555 -10.22 -36.18 -25.64
N GLU A 556 -10.88 -37.34 -25.57
CA GLU A 556 -12.34 -37.46 -25.39
C GLU A 556 -12.78 -36.77 -24.09
N VAL A 557 -12.13 -37.07 -22.98
CA VAL A 557 -12.38 -36.45 -21.68
C VAL A 557 -12.15 -34.92 -21.74
N ALA A 558 -11.03 -34.48 -22.35
CA ALA A 558 -10.75 -33.07 -22.50
C ALA A 558 -11.81 -32.32 -23.32
N GLN A 559 -12.30 -32.93 -24.41
CA GLN A 559 -13.36 -32.35 -25.25
C GLN A 559 -14.68 -32.27 -24.51
N ASN A 560 -15.04 -33.31 -23.74
CA ASN A 560 -16.25 -33.31 -22.93
C ASN A 560 -16.23 -32.15 -21.89
N LEU A 561 -15.17 -32.03 -21.10
CA LEU A 561 -15.04 -30.96 -20.11
C LEU A 561 -15.01 -29.57 -20.75
N LYS A 562 -14.37 -29.40 -21.92
CA LYS A 562 -14.40 -28.12 -22.66
C LYS A 562 -15.80 -27.76 -23.13
N LYS A 563 -16.61 -28.71 -23.58
CA LYS A 563 -18.01 -28.48 -23.97
C LYS A 563 -18.88 -28.04 -22.80
N GLN A 564 -18.52 -28.44 -21.57
CA GLN A 564 -19.16 -28.00 -20.33
C GLN A 564 -18.66 -26.63 -19.87
N GLY A 565 -17.74 -26.00 -20.59
CA GLY A 565 -17.24 -24.65 -20.30
C GLY A 565 -15.98 -24.58 -19.42
N PHE A 566 -15.37 -25.74 -19.10
CA PHE A 566 -14.13 -25.75 -18.35
C PHE A 566 -12.91 -25.35 -19.20
N ARG A 567 -11.97 -24.63 -18.58
CA ARG A 567 -10.65 -24.29 -19.17
C ARG A 567 -9.69 -25.44 -18.92
N VAL A 568 -9.58 -26.33 -19.93
CA VAL A 568 -8.84 -27.59 -19.84
C VAL A 568 -7.52 -27.49 -20.58
N ARG A 569 -6.42 -27.95 -19.96
CA ARG A 569 -5.14 -28.21 -20.59
C ARG A 569 -4.93 -29.71 -20.75
N LEU A 570 -4.72 -30.15 -21.97
CA LEU A 570 -4.37 -31.52 -22.30
C LEU A 570 -2.85 -31.64 -22.45
N ASP A 571 -2.22 -32.57 -21.72
CA ASP A 571 -0.78 -32.83 -21.76
C ASP A 571 -0.50 -34.29 -22.14
N LEU A 572 -0.28 -34.51 -23.44
CA LEU A 572 0.00 -35.82 -24.02
C LEU A 572 1.52 -36.04 -24.26
N ARG A 573 2.40 -35.16 -23.73
CA ARG A 573 3.84 -35.32 -23.91
C ARG A 573 4.32 -36.68 -23.41
N ASN A 574 5.30 -37.26 -24.11
CA ASN A 574 5.95 -38.49 -23.69
C ASN A 574 6.97 -38.21 -22.56
N GLU A 575 6.44 -37.93 -21.36
CA GLU A 575 7.17 -37.61 -20.15
C GLU A 575 6.67 -38.46 -18.98
N LYS A 576 7.54 -38.68 -17.98
CA LYS A 576 7.12 -39.41 -16.77
C LYS A 576 5.94 -38.72 -16.09
N ILE A 577 4.93 -39.49 -15.74
CA ILE A 577 3.70 -38.94 -15.12
C ILE A 577 3.99 -38.13 -13.87
N THR A 578 4.97 -38.52 -13.06
CA THR A 578 5.39 -37.77 -11.88
C THR A 578 5.96 -36.40 -12.22
N TYR A 579 6.66 -36.26 -13.33
CA TYR A 579 7.16 -35.00 -13.85
C TYR A 579 5.99 -34.10 -14.30
N LYS A 580 5.08 -34.62 -15.09
CA LYS A 580 3.88 -33.90 -15.53
C LYS A 580 3.05 -33.38 -14.34
N ILE A 581 2.77 -34.27 -13.36
CA ILE A 581 2.04 -33.89 -12.13
C ILE A 581 2.76 -32.75 -11.41
N ARG A 582 4.09 -32.86 -11.22
CA ARG A 582 4.88 -31.83 -10.55
C ARG A 582 4.80 -30.49 -11.29
N GLU A 583 4.98 -30.48 -12.60
CA GLU A 583 4.93 -29.27 -13.42
C GLU A 583 3.58 -28.54 -13.28
N HIS A 584 2.48 -29.27 -13.41
CA HIS A 584 1.14 -28.70 -13.24
C HIS A 584 0.83 -28.30 -11.78
N SER A 585 1.38 -29.00 -10.80
CA SER A 585 1.25 -28.63 -9.38
C SER A 585 1.97 -27.31 -9.06
N VAL A 586 3.18 -27.10 -9.63
CA VAL A 586 3.92 -25.83 -9.50
C VAL A 586 3.14 -24.67 -10.12
N GLN A 587 2.39 -24.91 -11.21
CA GLN A 587 1.48 -23.95 -11.83
C GLN A 587 0.19 -23.71 -11.02
N LYS A 588 0.05 -24.35 -9.84
CA LYS A 588 -1.05 -24.16 -8.86
C LYS A 588 -2.45 -24.41 -9.44
N LEU A 589 -2.56 -25.34 -10.39
CA LEU A 589 -3.84 -25.70 -10.97
C LEU A 589 -4.81 -26.26 -9.92
N PRO A 590 -6.12 -25.98 -10.02
CA PRO A 590 -7.13 -26.54 -9.12
C PRO A 590 -7.21 -28.05 -9.16
N TYR A 591 -7.25 -28.63 -10.36
CA TYR A 591 -7.36 -30.08 -10.55
C TYR A 591 -6.39 -30.63 -11.58
N ILE A 592 -5.90 -31.83 -11.31
CA ILE A 592 -5.10 -32.64 -12.22
C ILE A 592 -5.79 -33.99 -12.37
N VAL A 593 -6.11 -34.37 -13.59
CA VAL A 593 -6.69 -35.65 -13.97
C VAL A 593 -5.62 -36.52 -14.57
N VAL A 594 -5.47 -37.74 -14.08
CA VAL A 594 -4.51 -38.73 -14.57
C VAL A 594 -5.29 -39.89 -15.20
N ILE A 595 -4.86 -40.27 -16.39
CA ILE A 595 -5.48 -41.38 -17.15
C ILE A 595 -4.42 -42.43 -17.47
N GLY A 596 -4.57 -43.58 -16.85
CA GLY A 596 -3.85 -44.80 -17.14
C GLY A 596 -4.76 -45.83 -17.85
N ASP A 597 -4.26 -47.08 -17.99
CA ASP A 597 -5.03 -48.16 -18.63
C ASP A 597 -6.32 -48.49 -17.87
N LYS A 598 -6.27 -48.48 -16.53
CA LYS A 598 -7.43 -48.75 -15.68
C LYS A 598 -8.55 -47.72 -15.89
N GLU A 599 -8.19 -46.45 -15.92
CA GLU A 599 -9.13 -45.34 -16.11
C GLU A 599 -9.73 -45.39 -17.52
N ARG A 600 -8.91 -45.65 -18.56
CA ARG A 600 -9.37 -45.80 -19.94
C ARG A 600 -10.38 -46.96 -20.07
N ASP A 601 -10.04 -48.14 -19.55
CA ASP A 601 -10.83 -49.37 -19.70
C ASP A 601 -12.14 -49.30 -18.90
N ALA A 602 -12.12 -48.65 -17.73
CA ALA A 602 -13.29 -48.44 -16.89
C ALA A 602 -14.10 -47.18 -17.24
N LYS A 603 -13.64 -46.35 -18.20
CA LYS A 603 -14.25 -45.05 -18.56
C LYS A 603 -14.36 -44.09 -17.35
N THR A 604 -13.33 -44.05 -16.53
CA THR A 604 -13.22 -43.23 -15.34
C THR A 604 -11.99 -42.28 -15.44
N VAL A 605 -11.77 -41.46 -14.42
CA VAL A 605 -10.63 -40.56 -14.30
C VAL A 605 -10.09 -40.58 -12.86
N ALA A 606 -8.78 -40.55 -12.67
CA ALA A 606 -8.16 -40.37 -11.37
C ALA A 606 -7.91 -38.87 -11.12
N VAL A 607 -8.51 -38.32 -10.09
CA VAL A 607 -8.56 -36.89 -9.85
C VAL A 607 -7.68 -36.52 -8.64
N ARG A 608 -6.85 -35.49 -8.81
CA ARG A 608 -6.06 -34.86 -7.75
C ARG A 608 -6.43 -33.40 -7.63
N ALA A 609 -6.77 -32.96 -6.43
CA ALA A 609 -6.95 -31.55 -6.12
C ALA A 609 -5.61 -30.89 -5.76
N ARG A 610 -5.61 -29.56 -5.75
CA ARG A 610 -4.48 -28.74 -5.34
C ARG A 610 -3.93 -29.17 -3.99
N GLY A 611 -2.62 -29.06 -3.77
CA GLY A 611 -1.95 -29.57 -2.58
C GLY A 611 -1.68 -31.07 -2.64
N ASN A 612 -1.79 -31.67 -3.82
CA ASN A 612 -1.58 -33.11 -4.08
C ASN A 612 -2.57 -34.03 -3.32
N VAL A 613 -3.76 -33.53 -3.04
CA VAL A 613 -4.83 -34.30 -2.40
C VAL A 613 -5.41 -35.28 -3.42
N ASP A 614 -5.31 -36.57 -3.14
CA ASP A 614 -5.89 -37.63 -4.00
C ASP A 614 -7.41 -37.77 -3.72
N LEU A 615 -8.22 -37.49 -4.72
CA LEU A 615 -9.68 -37.63 -4.64
C LEU A 615 -10.16 -39.00 -5.12
N GLY A 616 -9.23 -39.85 -5.56
CA GLY A 616 -9.53 -41.16 -6.10
C GLY A 616 -10.01 -41.19 -7.54
N THR A 617 -10.53 -42.35 -7.95
CA THR A 617 -11.04 -42.57 -9.30
C THR A 617 -12.56 -42.41 -9.31
N MET A 618 -13.10 -41.70 -10.32
CA MET A 618 -14.51 -41.37 -10.43
C MET A 618 -14.96 -41.35 -11.89
N PRO A 619 -16.25 -41.45 -12.19
CA PRO A 619 -16.80 -41.19 -13.52
C PRO A 619 -16.50 -39.74 -13.96
N VAL A 620 -16.44 -39.51 -15.28
CA VAL A 620 -16.15 -38.17 -15.83
C VAL A 620 -17.24 -37.15 -15.45
N ASP A 621 -18.47 -37.61 -15.24
CA ASP A 621 -19.63 -36.75 -14.92
C ASP A 621 -19.82 -36.51 -13.41
N ALA A 622 -18.97 -37.08 -12.55
CA ALA A 622 -19.00 -36.91 -11.10
C ALA A 622 -18.19 -35.69 -10.67
#